data_65c434461d76ad3af8a0eda9d82a026a
#
_entry.id   65c434461d76ad3af8a0eda9d82a026a
#
_cell.length_a   1.000
_cell.length_b   1.000
_cell.length_c   1.000
_cell.angle_alpha   90.00
_cell.angle_beta   90.00
_cell.angle_gamma   90.00
#
_symmetry.space_group_name_H-M   'P 1'
#
loop_
_entity.id
_entity.type
_entity.pdbx_description
1 polymer ?
#
loop_
_entity_poly.entity_id
_entity_poly.type
_entity_poly.pdbx_seq_one_letter_code
_entity_poly.pdbx_strand_id
1 'polypeptide(L)'
;MAENKRYITQVQENGNVMISEDVIATIVAHAALEVEGVEGLHTRKSWGGKNMRITIAEDNTLTIECNLVVKYGYSVIDVAKNAQSAVTSAVESMTGVKVDLINMNVCRIARQ
;
A
#
# COMPACT_ATOMS: atom_id res chain seq x y z
N MET A 1 17.13 -15.41 11.89
CA MET A 1 16.70 -14.54 10.80
C MET A 1 15.18 -14.39 10.81
N ALA A 2 14.71 -13.18 10.86
CA ALA A 2 13.29 -12.95 10.91
C ALA A 2 12.67 -13.18 9.53
N GLU A 3 11.64 -13.99 9.48
CA GLU A 3 10.90 -14.19 8.26
C GLU A 3 9.80 -13.13 8.17
N ASN A 4 9.50 -12.70 6.98
CA ASN A 4 8.41 -11.78 6.76
C ASN A 4 7.09 -12.49 7.03
N LYS A 5 6.26 -11.86 7.82
CA LYS A 5 4.92 -12.38 8.06
C LYS A 5 4.08 -12.14 6.81
N ARG A 6 3.20 -13.08 6.52
CA ARG A 6 2.28 -12.98 5.40
C ARG A 6 0.85 -12.72 5.85
N TYR A 7 0.63 -12.75 7.14
CA TYR A 7 -0.70 -12.58 7.71
C TYR A 7 -0.61 -11.68 8.93
N ILE A 8 -1.66 -10.90 9.11
CA ILE A 8 -1.88 -10.17 10.36
C ILE A 8 -2.93 -10.93 11.12
N THR A 9 -2.67 -11.23 12.39
CA THR A 9 -3.61 -11.94 13.22
C THR A 9 -4.24 -10.96 14.20
N GLN A 10 -5.57 -10.86 14.15
CA GLN A 10 -6.36 -10.09 15.11
C GLN A 10 -7.00 -11.06 16.08
N VAL A 11 -6.63 -10.96 17.35
CA VAL A 11 -7.18 -11.84 18.37
C VAL A 11 -8.54 -11.32 18.79
N GLN A 12 -9.54 -12.19 18.71
CA GLN A 12 -10.90 -11.86 19.08
C GLN A 12 -11.36 -12.77 20.22
N GLU A 13 -12.49 -12.44 20.82
CA GLU A 13 -13.03 -13.20 21.93
C GLU A 13 -13.34 -14.66 21.55
N ASN A 14 -13.86 -14.86 20.36
CA ASN A 14 -14.29 -16.18 19.90
C ASN A 14 -13.38 -16.79 18.85
N GLY A 15 -12.16 -16.33 18.77
CA GLY A 15 -11.21 -16.86 17.80
C GLY A 15 -10.35 -15.76 17.22
N ASN A 16 -9.62 -16.10 16.18
CA ASN A 16 -8.71 -15.16 15.54
C ASN A 16 -9.18 -14.82 14.14
N VAL A 17 -8.98 -13.57 13.74
CA VAL A 17 -9.16 -13.16 12.35
C VAL A 17 -7.78 -12.99 11.76
N MET A 18 -7.50 -13.67 10.66
CA MET A 18 -6.22 -13.56 9.96
C MET A 18 -6.43 -12.81 8.65
N ILE A 19 -5.67 -11.76 8.46
CA ILE A 19 -5.75 -10.93 7.26
C ILE A 19 -4.48 -11.16 6.45
N SER A 20 -4.64 -11.64 5.23
CA SER A 20 -3.47 -11.95 4.40
C SER A 20 -2.85 -10.70 3.79
N GLU A 21 -1.59 -10.82 3.42
CA GLU A 21 -0.89 -9.77 2.69
C GLU A 21 -1.63 -9.38 1.42
N ASP A 22 -2.24 -10.35 0.74
CA ASP A 22 -2.99 -10.09 -0.49
C ASP A 22 -4.20 -9.19 -0.26
N VAL A 23 -4.85 -9.32 0.89
CA VAL A 23 -5.96 -8.43 1.25
C VAL A 23 -5.46 -7.01 1.39
N ILE A 24 -4.33 -6.83 2.09
CA ILE A 24 -3.72 -5.52 2.26
C ILE A 24 -3.35 -4.93 0.89
N ALA A 25 -2.74 -5.73 0.02
CA ALA A 25 -2.34 -5.29 -1.30
C ALA A 25 -3.54 -4.81 -2.13
N THR A 26 -4.65 -5.50 -2.04
CA THR A 26 -5.87 -5.13 -2.76
C THR A 26 -6.40 -3.78 -2.26
N ILE A 27 -6.41 -3.58 -0.94
CA ILE A 27 -6.85 -2.32 -0.35
C ILE A 27 -5.94 -1.18 -0.81
N VAL A 28 -4.62 -1.39 -0.75
CA VAL A 28 -3.65 -0.38 -1.16
C VAL A 28 -3.84 0.02 -2.61
N ALA A 29 -3.95 -0.98 -3.50
CA ALA A 29 -4.09 -0.72 -4.93
C ALA A 29 -5.38 0.06 -5.22
N HIS A 30 -6.48 -0.35 -4.62
CA HIS A 30 -7.77 0.30 -4.84
C HIS A 30 -7.74 1.75 -4.36
N ALA A 31 -7.23 1.96 -3.15
CA ALA A 31 -7.18 3.31 -2.57
C ALA A 31 -6.28 4.23 -3.38
N ALA A 32 -5.11 3.73 -3.81
CA ALA A 32 -4.18 4.54 -4.59
C ALA A 32 -4.76 4.92 -5.94
N LEU A 33 -5.44 3.98 -6.60
CA LEU A 33 -6.01 4.23 -7.92
C LEU A 33 -7.18 5.19 -7.91
N GLU A 34 -7.81 5.40 -6.77
CA GLU A 34 -8.91 6.34 -6.65
C GLU A 34 -8.46 7.78 -6.46
N VAL A 35 -7.19 8.00 -6.21
CA VAL A 35 -6.66 9.35 -6.00
C VAL A 35 -6.57 10.08 -7.33
N GLU A 36 -7.08 11.30 -7.36
CA GLU A 36 -7.02 12.12 -8.57
C GLU A 36 -5.57 12.37 -8.96
N GLY A 37 -5.24 12.15 -10.22
CA GLY A 37 -3.88 12.34 -10.73
C GLY A 37 -3.07 11.05 -10.79
N VAL A 38 -3.56 9.97 -10.18
CA VAL A 38 -2.90 8.66 -10.28
C VAL A 38 -3.37 7.97 -11.54
N GLU A 39 -2.45 7.69 -12.46
CA GLU A 39 -2.77 6.95 -13.68
C GLU A 39 -2.81 5.46 -13.41
N GLY A 40 -1.91 4.98 -12.58
CA GLY A 40 -1.83 3.57 -12.29
C GLY A 40 -0.65 3.25 -11.39
N LEU A 41 -0.41 1.97 -11.25
CA LEU A 41 0.71 1.45 -10.49
C LEU A 41 1.70 0.79 -11.44
N HIS A 42 2.97 0.83 -11.08
CA HIS A 42 4.02 0.31 -11.94
C HIS A 42 4.72 -0.87 -11.26
N THR A 43 4.96 -1.92 -12.03
CA THR A 43 5.63 -3.10 -11.50
C THR A 43 7.13 -2.90 -11.43
N ARG A 44 7.78 -3.68 -10.60
CA ARG A 44 9.22 -3.60 -10.39
C ARG A 44 9.81 -5.00 -10.43
N LYS A 45 10.86 -5.18 -11.23
CA LYS A 45 11.52 -6.48 -11.35
C LYS A 45 12.06 -6.98 -10.02
N SER A 46 12.67 -6.10 -9.24
CA SER A 46 13.24 -6.49 -7.96
C SER A 46 12.19 -6.93 -6.94
N TRP A 47 10.92 -6.67 -7.22
CA TRP A 47 9.80 -7.13 -6.38
C TRP A 47 9.07 -8.30 -7.01
N GLY A 48 9.72 -9.02 -7.91
CA GLY A 48 9.09 -10.16 -8.58
C GLY A 48 7.99 -9.76 -9.54
N GLY A 49 8.07 -8.56 -10.11
CA GLY A 49 7.06 -8.06 -11.04
C GLY A 49 5.84 -7.47 -10.36
N LYS A 50 5.88 -7.29 -9.05
CA LYS A 50 4.77 -6.68 -8.30
C LYS A 50 4.86 -5.17 -8.34
N ASN A 51 3.75 -4.52 -8.11
CA ASN A 51 3.67 -3.06 -8.11
C ASN A 51 3.78 -2.45 -6.71
N MET A 52 3.85 -3.26 -5.69
CA MET A 52 4.02 -2.79 -4.33
C MET A 52 4.73 -3.85 -3.49
N ARG A 53 5.24 -3.41 -2.36
CA ARG A 53 5.92 -4.27 -1.41
C ARG A 53 5.35 -3.98 -0.04
N ILE A 54 4.86 -5.01 0.62
CA ILE A 54 4.24 -4.89 1.93
C ILE A 54 5.05 -5.73 2.91
N THR A 55 5.46 -5.10 3.99
CA THR A 55 6.19 -5.78 5.05
C THR A 55 5.35 -5.70 6.32
N ILE A 56 5.12 -6.85 6.94
CA ILE A 56 4.36 -6.95 8.18
C ILE A 56 5.36 -7.21 9.30
N ALA A 57 5.42 -6.29 10.27
CA ALA A 57 6.32 -6.44 11.40
C ALA A 57 5.72 -7.39 12.43
N GLU A 58 6.54 -7.81 13.38
CA GLU A 58 6.09 -8.74 14.41
C GLU A 58 4.96 -8.19 15.26
N ASP A 59 4.92 -6.87 15.45
CA ASP A 59 3.86 -6.21 16.20
C ASP A 59 2.64 -5.89 15.34
N ASN A 60 2.60 -6.44 14.12
CA ASN A 60 1.51 -6.26 13.15
C ASN A 60 1.40 -4.87 12.54
N THR A 61 2.45 -4.04 12.70
CA THR A 61 2.47 -2.78 11.96
C THR A 61 2.94 -3.02 10.54
N LEU A 62 2.54 -2.12 9.64
CA LEU A 62 2.81 -2.29 8.21
C LEU A 62 3.80 -1.26 7.71
N THR A 63 4.68 -1.71 6.83
CA THR A 63 5.48 -0.84 5.98
C THR A 63 5.06 -1.13 4.55
N ILE A 64 4.67 -0.08 3.83
CA ILE A 64 4.17 -0.22 2.47
C ILE A 64 5.01 0.61 1.53
N GLU A 65 5.43 0.00 0.43
CA GLU A 65 6.08 0.70 -0.67
C GLU A 65 5.25 0.48 -1.92
N CYS A 66 5.01 1.56 -2.66
CA CYS A 66 4.16 1.49 -3.84
C CYS A 66 4.74 2.35 -4.95
N ASN A 67 4.74 1.85 -6.16
CA ASN A 67 5.21 2.60 -7.33
C ASN A 67 4.02 3.18 -8.06
N LEU A 68 3.98 4.51 -8.14
CA LEU A 68 2.90 5.24 -8.78
C LEU A 68 3.29 5.72 -10.16
N VAL A 69 2.32 5.76 -11.04
CA VAL A 69 2.39 6.50 -12.28
C VAL A 69 1.42 7.67 -12.15
N VAL A 70 1.93 8.88 -12.31
CA VAL A 70 1.14 10.11 -12.14
C VAL A 70 0.81 10.67 -13.52
N LYS A 71 -0.40 11.20 -13.67
CA LYS A 71 -0.83 11.83 -14.92
C LYS A 71 -0.09 13.13 -15.13
N TYR A 72 0.30 13.37 -16.38
CA TYR A 72 0.93 14.63 -16.76
C TYR A 72 -0.01 15.80 -16.44
N GLY A 73 0.56 16.86 -15.90
CA GLY A 73 -0.19 18.06 -15.57
C GLY A 73 -0.57 18.19 -14.11
N TYR A 74 -0.40 17.13 -13.34
CA TYR A 74 -0.69 17.18 -11.91
C TYR A 74 0.60 17.43 -11.11
N SER A 75 0.45 18.00 -9.94
CA SER A 75 1.59 18.15 -9.02
C SER A 75 1.99 16.79 -8.50
N VAL A 76 3.19 16.34 -8.83
CA VAL A 76 3.69 15.02 -8.42
C VAL A 76 3.69 14.88 -6.91
N ILE A 77 4.16 15.92 -6.21
CA ILE A 77 4.24 15.89 -4.74
C ILE A 77 2.86 15.79 -4.13
N ASP A 78 1.91 16.59 -4.62
CA ASP A 78 0.55 16.58 -4.05
C ASP A 78 -0.15 15.25 -4.30
N VAL A 79 0.00 14.69 -5.50
CA VAL A 79 -0.60 13.40 -5.81
C VAL A 79 -0.01 12.31 -4.91
N ALA A 80 1.31 12.31 -4.73
CA ALA A 80 1.95 11.33 -3.87
C ALA A 80 1.49 11.45 -2.42
N LYS A 81 1.38 12.67 -1.91
CA LYS A 81 0.90 12.90 -0.54
C LYS A 81 -0.54 12.46 -0.37
N ASN A 82 -1.39 12.76 -1.36
CA ASN A 82 -2.78 12.37 -1.31
C ASN A 82 -2.91 10.84 -1.36
N ALA A 83 -2.06 10.19 -2.15
CA ALA A 83 -2.06 8.74 -2.22
C ALA A 83 -1.63 8.12 -0.89
N GLN A 84 -0.61 8.70 -0.24
CA GLN A 84 -0.20 8.23 1.08
C GLN A 84 -1.33 8.32 2.09
N SER A 85 -2.03 9.44 2.12
CA SER A 85 -3.15 9.64 3.04
C SER A 85 -4.30 8.68 2.74
N ALA A 86 -4.64 8.53 1.46
CA ALA A 86 -5.76 7.67 1.06
C ALA A 86 -5.49 6.22 1.42
N VAL A 87 -4.27 5.75 1.14
CA VAL A 87 -3.89 4.37 1.43
C VAL A 87 -3.87 4.12 2.93
N THR A 88 -3.25 5.03 3.69
CA THR A 88 -3.17 4.88 5.13
C THR A 88 -4.57 4.82 5.75
N SER A 89 -5.44 5.74 5.37
CA SER A 89 -6.81 5.76 5.88
C SER A 89 -7.58 4.48 5.54
N ALA A 90 -7.46 4.02 4.30
CA ALA A 90 -8.19 2.84 3.85
C ALA A 90 -7.72 1.59 4.58
N VAL A 91 -6.41 1.41 4.70
CA VAL A 91 -5.85 0.24 5.37
C VAL A 91 -6.25 0.24 6.84
N GLU A 92 -6.06 1.37 7.52
CA GLU A 92 -6.34 1.44 8.95
C GLU A 92 -7.82 1.29 9.25
N SER A 93 -8.70 1.87 8.44
CA SER A 93 -10.12 1.77 8.71
C SER A 93 -10.70 0.41 8.36
N MET A 94 -10.19 -0.26 7.34
CA MET A 94 -10.72 -1.55 6.92
C MET A 94 -10.16 -2.73 7.70
N THR A 95 -8.92 -2.62 8.19
CA THR A 95 -8.26 -3.73 8.85
C THR A 95 -7.99 -3.49 10.34
N GLY A 96 -8.04 -2.25 10.78
CA GLY A 96 -7.67 -1.90 12.14
C GLY A 96 -6.18 -1.98 12.41
N VAL A 97 -5.38 -2.16 11.38
CA VAL A 97 -3.94 -2.31 11.50
C VAL A 97 -3.27 -0.97 11.26
N LYS A 98 -2.25 -0.68 12.05
CA LYS A 98 -1.54 0.58 11.93
C LYS A 98 -0.49 0.53 10.83
N VAL A 99 -0.46 1.58 10.00
CA VAL A 99 0.58 1.75 8.99
C VAL A 99 1.70 2.57 9.62
N ASP A 100 2.87 1.94 9.75
CA ASP A 100 4.04 2.58 10.36
C ASP A 100 4.76 3.50 9.38
N LEU A 101 4.91 3.03 8.15
CA LEU A 101 5.64 3.78 7.13
C LEU A 101 5.02 3.48 5.77
N ILE A 102 4.83 4.52 4.98
CA ILE A 102 4.36 4.34 3.62
C ILE A 102 5.19 5.19 2.67
N ASN A 103 5.83 4.52 1.71
CA ASN A 103 6.66 5.16 0.70
C ASN A 103 5.95 5.07 -0.64
N MET A 104 5.73 6.22 -1.24
CA MET A 104 5.18 6.30 -2.59
C MET A 104 6.29 6.74 -3.53
N ASN A 105 6.67 5.85 -4.43
CA ASN A 105 7.67 6.15 -5.43
C ASN A 105 6.97 6.54 -6.71
N VAL A 106 7.18 7.77 -7.16
CA VAL A 106 6.63 8.20 -8.45
C VAL A 106 7.69 7.86 -9.50
N CYS A 107 7.45 6.79 -10.24
CA CYS A 107 8.46 6.27 -11.15
C CYS A 107 8.21 6.67 -12.59
N ARG A 108 7.06 7.29 -12.87
CA ARG A 108 6.71 7.59 -14.25
C ARG A 108 5.59 8.61 -14.30
N ILE A 109 5.61 9.42 -15.35
CA ILE A 109 4.52 10.36 -15.65
C ILE A 109 3.88 9.92 -16.95
N ALA A 110 2.58 9.67 -16.90
CA ALA A 110 1.84 9.25 -18.08
C ALA A 110 1.50 10.48 -18.91
N ARG A 111 1.88 10.44 -20.17
CA ARG A 111 1.58 11.50 -21.13
C ARG A 111 0.40 11.09 -21.96
N GLN A 112 -0.40 12.08 -22.31
CA GLN A 112 -1.55 11.83 -23.18
C GLN A 112 -1.17 11.99 -24.62
#